data_cb6b0461c12f254a4ecabf0436aa3a06
#
_entry.id   cb6b0461c12f254a4ecabf0436aa3a06
#
_cell.length_a   1.000
_cell.length_b   1.000
_cell.length_c   1.000
_cell.angle_alpha   90.00
_cell.angle_beta   90.00
_cell.angle_gamma   90.00
#
_symmetry.space_group_name_H-M   'P 1'
#
loop_
_entity.id
_entity.type
_entity.pdbx_description
1 polymer ?
#
loop_
_entity_poly.entity_id
_entity_poly.type
_entity_poly.pdbx_seq_one_letter_code
_entity_poly.pdbx_strand_id
1 'polypeptide(L)'
;TVNSIFNGPGGTSNLKRMVDHMIQNGDMEPGIIVTPTYYNSASGGGNDAELAKAFPEEFVNDLVPAVESQLHTYAETTDREGLKQSRDHRAFGGFSMGSAITWYMFIDCLDYVKYYMPMSGDCWAVQQSGGEAYAEQTILYLIDSIEKKGYTRDDFFIYAMTGTLDMAYQGMTAQMEAAKRYPDMFLFGKDQQTGSICYNVLRGGQHTLGFCYWYVYHALPYFWTK
;
A
#
# COMPACT_ATOMS: atom_id res chain seq x y z
N THR A 1 -5.61 -14.93 2.27
CA THR A 1 -5.26 -15.94 1.24
C THR A 1 -6.00 -15.65 -0.06
N VAL A 2 -5.47 -16.12 -1.20
CA VAL A 2 -6.12 -15.99 -2.52
C VAL A 2 -7.58 -16.47 -2.46
N ASN A 3 -7.85 -17.56 -1.76
CA ASN A 3 -9.19 -18.09 -1.60
C ASN A 3 -10.14 -17.20 -0.79
N SER A 4 -9.64 -16.39 0.13
CA SER A 4 -10.50 -15.48 0.90
C SER A 4 -10.78 -14.16 0.17
N ILE A 5 -9.93 -13.76 -0.76
CA ILE A 5 -10.07 -12.50 -1.49
C ILE A 5 -10.72 -12.73 -2.86
N PHE A 6 -10.29 -13.73 -3.64
CA PHE A 6 -10.75 -13.96 -5.01
C PHE A 6 -11.49 -15.30 -5.23
N ASN A 7 -11.67 -16.16 -4.22
CA ASN A 7 -12.23 -17.50 -4.33
C ASN A 7 -11.48 -18.42 -5.31
N GLY A 8 -10.17 -18.24 -5.45
CA GLY A 8 -9.33 -19.04 -6.34
C GLY A 8 -9.44 -18.66 -7.82
N PRO A 9 -8.69 -19.36 -8.70
CA PRO A 9 -8.73 -19.15 -10.14
C PRO A 9 -10.14 -19.37 -10.72
N GLY A 10 -10.67 -18.39 -11.44
CA GLY A 10 -12.02 -18.44 -12.01
C GLY A 10 -13.16 -18.23 -11.00
N GLY A 11 -12.84 -18.01 -9.72
CA GLY A 11 -13.83 -17.70 -8.69
C GLY A 11 -14.41 -16.30 -8.83
N THR A 12 -15.58 -16.09 -8.22
CA THR A 12 -16.23 -14.78 -8.11
C THR A 12 -16.23 -14.34 -6.66
N SER A 13 -15.40 -13.37 -6.32
CA SER A 13 -15.43 -12.72 -5.00
C SER A 13 -16.10 -11.36 -5.09
N ASN A 14 -16.48 -10.79 -3.94
CA ASN A 14 -17.00 -9.44 -3.88
C ASN A 14 -15.97 -8.41 -4.38
N LEU A 15 -14.70 -8.59 -4.05
CA LEU A 15 -13.63 -7.71 -4.51
C LEU A 15 -13.50 -7.76 -6.04
N LYS A 16 -13.46 -8.97 -6.63
CA LYS A 16 -13.39 -9.11 -8.08
C LYS A 16 -14.57 -8.42 -8.78
N ARG A 17 -15.79 -8.69 -8.33
CA ARG A 17 -17.00 -8.07 -8.92
C ARG A 17 -16.98 -6.55 -8.76
N MET A 18 -16.55 -6.05 -7.63
CA MET A 18 -16.42 -4.61 -7.39
C MET A 18 -15.45 -3.98 -8.38
N VAL A 19 -14.26 -4.54 -8.55
CA VAL A 19 -13.26 -4.03 -9.49
C VAL A 19 -13.74 -4.15 -10.95
N ASP A 20 -14.36 -5.28 -11.33
CA ASP A 20 -14.95 -5.45 -12.67
C ASP A 20 -15.99 -4.34 -12.96
N HIS A 21 -16.86 -4.01 -11.99
CA HIS A 21 -17.83 -2.92 -12.14
C HIS A 21 -17.16 -1.54 -12.18
N MET A 22 -16.14 -1.30 -11.39
CA MET A 22 -15.39 -0.02 -11.43
C MET A 22 -14.77 0.21 -12.81
N ILE A 23 -14.17 -0.83 -13.40
CA ILE A 23 -13.63 -0.76 -14.77
C ILE A 23 -14.76 -0.53 -15.81
N GLN A 24 -15.86 -1.27 -15.71
CA GLN A 24 -17.00 -1.13 -16.62
C GLN A 24 -17.66 0.26 -16.55
N ASN A 25 -17.70 0.85 -15.38
CA ASN A 25 -18.25 2.20 -15.17
C ASN A 25 -17.27 3.32 -15.55
N GLY A 26 -16.00 3.00 -15.80
CA GLY A 26 -14.96 4.01 -16.04
C GLY A 26 -14.43 4.68 -14.78
N ASP A 27 -14.65 4.10 -13.61
CA ASP A 27 -14.14 4.61 -12.32
C ASP A 27 -12.62 4.37 -12.19
N MET A 28 -12.09 3.40 -12.92
CA MET A 28 -10.65 3.10 -13.01
C MET A 28 -10.32 2.43 -14.34
N GLU A 29 -9.07 2.58 -14.77
CA GLU A 29 -8.55 1.84 -15.92
C GLU A 29 -8.37 0.35 -15.61
N PRO A 30 -8.43 -0.54 -16.64
CA PRO A 30 -8.11 -1.95 -16.45
C PRO A 30 -6.71 -2.16 -15.88
N GLY A 31 -6.59 -3.06 -14.92
CA GLY A 31 -5.32 -3.34 -14.26
C GLY A 31 -5.14 -4.81 -13.89
N ILE A 32 -3.91 -5.19 -13.62
CA ILE A 32 -3.55 -6.51 -13.12
C ILE A 32 -3.50 -6.45 -11.59
N ILE A 33 -4.27 -7.29 -10.91
CA ILE A 33 -4.27 -7.40 -9.46
C ILE A 33 -3.55 -8.68 -9.05
N VAL A 34 -2.47 -8.53 -8.31
CA VAL A 34 -1.69 -9.64 -7.75
C VAL A 34 -1.91 -9.67 -6.24
N THR A 35 -2.25 -10.84 -5.71
CA THR A 35 -2.40 -11.04 -4.26
C THR A 35 -1.29 -11.94 -3.74
N PRO A 36 -0.16 -11.36 -3.35
CA PRO A 36 0.95 -12.13 -2.83
C PRO A 36 0.64 -12.67 -1.43
N THR A 37 1.38 -13.68 -1.03
CA THR A 37 1.38 -14.21 0.32
C THR A 37 2.79 -14.60 0.71
N TYR A 38 3.13 -14.46 1.96
CA TYR A 38 4.32 -15.07 2.53
C TYR A 38 3.96 -16.37 3.26
N TYR A 39 4.84 -17.36 3.20
CA TYR A 39 4.63 -18.66 3.84
C TYR A 39 5.47 -18.76 5.11
N ASN A 40 4.87 -18.50 6.25
CA ASN A 40 5.51 -18.64 7.54
C ASN A 40 6.05 -20.08 7.77
N SER A 41 5.35 -21.10 7.27
CA SER A 41 5.79 -22.49 7.37
C SER A 41 7.09 -22.79 6.61
N ALA A 42 7.37 -22.08 5.52
CA ALA A 42 8.61 -22.24 4.74
C ALA A 42 9.83 -21.70 5.50
N SER A 43 9.65 -20.71 6.36
CA SER A 43 10.68 -20.13 7.21
C SER A 43 10.83 -20.81 8.57
N GLY A 44 10.19 -21.98 8.78
CA GLY A 44 10.25 -22.69 10.05
C GLY A 44 9.40 -22.09 11.17
N GLY A 45 8.38 -21.30 10.84
CA GLY A 45 7.50 -20.65 11.82
C GLY A 45 8.05 -19.31 12.32
N GLY A 46 8.69 -18.54 11.46
CA GLY A 46 9.25 -17.23 11.78
C GLY A 46 8.22 -16.21 12.31
N ASN A 47 8.71 -15.13 12.86
CA ASN A 47 7.89 -14.01 13.32
C ASN A 47 7.26 -13.30 12.11
N ASP A 48 5.94 -13.20 12.07
CA ASP A 48 5.20 -12.55 10.99
C ASP A 48 5.64 -11.09 10.75
N ALA A 49 6.07 -10.38 11.79
CA ALA A 49 6.59 -9.02 11.66
C ALA A 49 7.95 -8.97 10.93
N GLU A 50 8.81 -9.98 11.12
CA GLU A 50 10.09 -10.09 10.39
C GLU A 50 9.85 -10.43 8.93
N LEU A 51 8.91 -11.33 8.64
CA LEU A 51 8.50 -11.67 7.28
C LEU A 51 7.88 -10.45 6.57
N ALA A 52 7.04 -9.69 7.26
CA ALA A 52 6.47 -8.46 6.75
C ALA A 52 7.56 -7.43 6.38
N LYS A 53 8.59 -7.30 7.21
CA LYS A 53 9.74 -6.41 6.98
C LYS A 53 10.63 -6.88 5.82
N ALA A 54 10.76 -8.19 5.62
CA ALA A 54 11.57 -8.76 4.55
C ALA A 54 10.87 -8.78 3.17
N PHE A 55 9.54 -8.60 3.13
CA PHE A 55 8.75 -8.70 1.91
C PHE A 55 9.18 -7.75 0.76
N PRO A 56 9.63 -6.51 1.00
CA PRO A 56 10.14 -5.64 -0.06
C PRO A 56 11.26 -6.25 -0.91
N GLU A 57 12.15 -7.04 -0.31
CA GLU A 57 13.22 -7.73 -1.04
C GLU A 57 12.66 -8.82 -1.97
N GLU A 58 11.74 -9.65 -1.47
CA GLU A 58 11.02 -10.65 -2.28
C GLU A 58 10.23 -9.99 -3.41
N PHE A 59 9.55 -8.87 -3.13
CA PHE A 59 8.78 -8.14 -4.11
C PHE A 59 9.63 -7.70 -5.31
N VAL A 60 10.79 -7.11 -5.07
CA VAL A 60 11.66 -6.58 -6.12
C VAL A 60 12.42 -7.67 -6.86
N ASN A 61 12.92 -8.69 -6.14
CA ASN A 61 13.81 -9.70 -6.72
C ASN A 61 13.05 -10.87 -7.37
N ASP A 62 11.86 -11.19 -6.89
CA ASP A 62 11.15 -12.40 -7.28
C ASP A 62 9.75 -12.10 -7.85
N LEU A 63 8.90 -11.42 -7.09
CA LEU A 63 7.49 -11.28 -7.43
C LEU A 63 7.25 -10.43 -8.68
N VAL A 64 7.75 -9.20 -8.71
CA VAL A 64 7.52 -8.29 -9.84
C VAL A 64 8.16 -8.81 -11.12
N PRO A 65 9.44 -9.25 -11.13
CA PRO A 65 10.03 -9.85 -12.32
C PRO A 65 9.27 -11.08 -12.83
N ALA A 66 8.82 -11.96 -11.92
CA ALA A 66 8.06 -13.15 -12.29
C ALA A 66 6.70 -12.83 -12.93
N VAL A 67 5.98 -11.86 -12.36
CA VAL A 67 4.67 -11.43 -12.89
C VAL A 67 4.83 -10.72 -14.23
N GLU A 68 5.71 -9.74 -14.31
CA GLU A 68 5.84 -8.88 -15.49
C GLU A 68 6.56 -9.55 -16.66
N SER A 69 7.33 -10.62 -16.42
CA SER A 69 7.85 -11.45 -17.49
C SER A 69 6.80 -12.32 -18.19
N GLN A 70 5.65 -12.53 -17.56
CA GLN A 70 4.58 -13.41 -18.08
C GLN A 70 3.37 -12.64 -18.59
N LEU A 71 3.22 -11.37 -18.22
CA LEU A 71 2.06 -10.55 -18.55
C LEU A 71 2.49 -9.32 -19.32
N HIS A 72 1.60 -8.81 -20.16
CA HIS A 72 1.84 -7.57 -20.89
C HIS A 72 1.61 -6.38 -19.93
N THR A 73 2.69 -5.70 -19.57
CA THR A 73 2.71 -4.57 -18.63
C THR A 73 3.40 -3.35 -19.24
N TYR A 74 3.57 -2.30 -18.45
CA TYR A 74 4.31 -1.10 -18.85
C TYR A 74 5.84 -1.24 -18.74
N ALA A 75 6.34 -2.32 -18.15
CA ALA A 75 7.77 -2.58 -18.12
C ALA A 75 8.26 -3.07 -19.49
N GLU A 76 9.17 -2.36 -20.12
CA GLU A 76 9.80 -2.77 -21.38
C GLU A 76 10.73 -3.95 -21.17
N THR A 77 11.41 -3.99 -20.01
CA THR A 77 12.24 -5.10 -19.55
C THR A 77 11.97 -5.41 -18.10
N THR A 78 12.25 -6.65 -17.68
CA THR A 78 12.03 -7.09 -16.28
C THR A 78 13.31 -7.07 -15.45
N ASP A 79 14.36 -6.46 -15.96
CA ASP A 79 15.53 -6.11 -15.16
C ASP A 79 15.23 -4.90 -14.23
N ARG A 80 16.15 -4.63 -13.30
CA ARG A 80 15.94 -3.58 -12.30
C ARG A 80 15.69 -2.21 -12.89
N GLU A 81 16.31 -1.86 -14.01
CA GLU A 81 16.15 -0.54 -14.62
C GLU A 81 14.80 -0.41 -15.35
N GLY A 82 14.38 -1.41 -16.12
CA GLY A 82 13.05 -1.43 -16.74
C GLY A 82 11.91 -1.40 -15.71
N LEU A 83 12.10 -2.12 -14.59
CA LEU A 83 11.13 -2.09 -13.49
C LEU A 83 11.07 -0.73 -12.80
N LYS A 84 12.17 0.00 -12.67
CA LYS A 84 12.18 1.37 -12.12
C LYS A 84 11.52 2.36 -13.08
N GLN A 85 11.80 2.27 -14.38
CA GLN A 85 11.22 3.16 -15.39
C GLN A 85 9.69 3.06 -15.45
N SER A 86 9.13 1.90 -15.13
CA SER A 86 7.69 1.65 -15.11
C SER A 86 7.04 1.81 -13.72
N ARG A 87 7.74 2.37 -12.72
CA ARG A 87 7.26 2.55 -11.33
C ARG A 87 5.91 3.26 -11.22
N ASP A 88 5.67 4.22 -12.10
CA ASP A 88 4.45 5.04 -12.10
C ASP A 88 3.18 4.25 -12.47
N HIS A 89 3.34 3.01 -12.90
CA HIS A 89 2.26 2.09 -13.23
C HIS A 89 2.04 1.02 -12.15
N ARG A 90 2.70 1.12 -10.97
CA ARG A 90 2.52 0.17 -9.87
C ARG A 90 1.98 0.82 -8.62
N ALA A 91 1.05 0.09 -8.01
CA ALA A 91 0.51 0.39 -6.69
C ALA A 91 0.73 -0.80 -5.75
N PHE A 92 0.87 -0.52 -4.48
CA PHE A 92 0.87 -1.54 -3.42
C PHE A 92 -0.08 -1.14 -2.30
N GLY A 93 -0.84 -2.10 -1.80
CA GLY A 93 -1.77 -1.85 -0.70
C GLY A 93 -2.00 -3.08 0.15
N GLY A 94 -2.36 -2.87 1.40
CA GLY A 94 -2.66 -3.95 2.30
C GLY A 94 -3.44 -3.52 3.54
N PHE A 95 -4.17 -4.47 4.11
CA PHE A 95 -5.01 -4.28 5.28
C PHE A 95 -4.37 -4.89 6.53
N SER A 96 -4.46 -4.21 7.68
CA SER A 96 -3.94 -4.70 8.96
C SER A 96 -2.41 -4.91 8.89
N MET A 97 -1.91 -6.12 9.08
CA MET A 97 -0.50 -6.45 8.84
C MET A 97 -0.05 -6.12 7.41
N GLY A 98 -0.94 -6.25 6.41
CA GLY A 98 -0.70 -5.79 5.06
C GLY A 98 -0.47 -4.27 4.97
N SER A 99 -1.06 -3.47 5.87
CA SER A 99 -0.75 -2.06 5.99
C SER A 99 0.69 -1.83 6.48
N ALA A 100 1.14 -2.58 7.48
CA ALA A 100 2.54 -2.54 7.92
C ALA A 100 3.50 -2.90 6.78
N ILE A 101 3.17 -3.95 5.99
CA ILE A 101 3.93 -4.29 4.77
C ILE A 101 3.91 -3.13 3.77
N THR A 102 2.76 -2.46 3.59
CA THR A 102 2.66 -1.32 2.68
C THR A 102 3.60 -0.18 3.09
N TRP A 103 3.78 0.06 4.38
CA TRP A 103 4.75 1.04 4.88
C TRP A 103 6.20 0.59 4.66
N TYR A 104 6.53 -0.69 4.83
CA TYR A 104 7.86 -1.21 4.46
C TYR A 104 8.09 -1.10 2.95
N MET A 105 7.09 -1.38 2.13
CA MET A 105 7.15 -1.16 0.68
C MET A 105 7.40 0.31 0.35
N PHE A 106 6.75 1.23 1.05
CA PHE A 106 7.00 2.67 0.89
C PHE A 106 8.44 3.06 1.24
N ILE A 107 8.99 2.51 2.31
CA ILE A 107 10.37 2.76 2.74
C ILE A 107 11.38 2.22 1.71
N ASP A 108 11.20 0.98 1.27
CA ASP A 108 12.24 0.25 0.54
C ASP A 108 12.04 0.26 -0.99
N CYS A 109 10.80 0.36 -1.47
CA CYS A 109 10.44 0.17 -2.88
C CYS A 109 9.96 1.42 -3.61
N LEU A 110 10.29 2.64 -3.16
CA LEU A 110 9.97 3.89 -3.87
C LEU A 110 10.49 3.90 -5.32
N ASP A 111 11.59 3.21 -5.60
CA ASP A 111 12.14 3.08 -6.95
C ASP A 111 11.25 2.23 -7.90
N TYR A 112 10.32 1.46 -7.35
CA TYR A 112 9.54 0.45 -8.09
C TYR A 112 8.03 0.67 -8.01
N VAL A 113 7.55 1.45 -7.04
CA VAL A 113 6.14 1.68 -6.76
C VAL A 113 5.90 3.16 -6.48
N LYS A 114 4.86 3.74 -7.08
CA LYS A 114 4.47 5.13 -6.85
C LYS A 114 3.27 5.29 -5.92
N TYR A 115 2.32 4.37 -5.97
CA TYR A 115 1.03 4.48 -5.28
C TYR A 115 0.93 3.50 -4.12
N TYR A 116 0.53 4.00 -2.96
CA TYR A 116 0.47 3.21 -1.72
C TYR A 116 -0.90 3.32 -1.07
N MET A 117 -1.45 2.18 -0.62
CA MET A 117 -2.76 2.11 0.02
C MET A 117 -2.67 1.35 1.35
N PRO A 118 -2.08 1.98 2.40
CA PRO A 118 -2.11 1.39 3.74
C PRO A 118 -3.51 1.48 4.33
N MET A 119 -4.08 0.34 4.74
CA MET A 119 -5.43 0.24 5.29
C MET A 119 -5.39 -0.34 6.70
N SER A 120 -5.93 0.40 7.67
CA SER A 120 -6.09 -0.06 9.07
C SER A 120 -4.78 -0.56 9.71
N GLY A 121 -3.72 0.25 9.65
CA GLY A 121 -2.43 -0.04 10.28
C GLY A 121 -1.42 1.09 10.11
N ASP A 122 -0.68 1.38 11.19
CA ASP A 122 0.45 2.29 11.23
C ASP A 122 1.74 1.63 10.73
N CYS A 123 2.78 2.43 10.53
CA CYS A 123 4.11 1.97 10.14
C CYS A 123 4.86 1.38 11.35
N TRP A 124 5.41 0.18 11.18
CA TRP A 124 6.14 -0.53 12.23
C TRP A 124 7.68 -0.43 12.12
N ALA A 125 8.19 0.46 11.27
CA ALA A 125 9.61 0.54 11.00
C ALA A 125 10.46 0.96 12.23
N VAL A 126 9.91 1.82 13.10
CA VAL A 126 10.57 2.26 14.35
C VAL A 126 10.23 1.32 15.50
N GLN A 127 8.94 1.01 15.65
CA GLN A 127 8.43 0.14 16.70
C GLN A 127 7.19 -0.59 16.21
N GLN A 128 7.18 -1.91 16.33
CA GLN A 128 5.99 -2.72 16.02
C GLN A 128 4.81 -2.27 16.89
N SER A 129 3.68 -1.97 16.24
CA SER A 129 2.47 -1.45 16.90
C SER A 129 2.76 -0.24 17.80
N GLY A 130 3.69 0.61 17.39
CA GLY A 130 4.17 1.74 18.19
C GLY A 130 3.13 2.83 18.42
N GLY A 131 2.16 2.92 17.51
CA GLY A 131 1.00 3.78 17.66
C GLY A 131 1.35 5.24 17.95
N GLU A 132 0.59 5.86 18.85
CA GLU A 132 0.73 7.27 19.21
C GLU A 132 2.11 7.59 19.81
N ALA A 133 2.67 6.70 20.63
CA ALA A 133 3.92 6.93 21.34
C ALA A 133 5.14 7.11 20.42
N TYR A 134 5.09 6.53 19.22
CA TYR A 134 6.19 6.57 18.24
C TYR A 134 5.82 7.31 16.95
N ALA A 135 4.67 7.97 16.88
CA ALA A 135 4.16 8.60 15.67
C ALA A 135 5.15 9.60 15.06
N GLU A 136 5.73 10.46 15.89
CA GLU A 136 6.72 11.45 15.44
C GLU A 136 8.00 10.80 14.91
N GLN A 137 8.58 9.88 15.66
CA GLN A 137 9.80 9.16 15.26
C GLN A 137 9.58 8.39 13.96
N THR A 138 8.37 7.81 13.79
CA THR A 138 7.98 7.10 12.57
C THR A 138 7.96 8.03 11.37
N ILE A 139 7.37 9.22 11.51
CA ILE A 139 7.35 10.19 10.41
C ILE A 139 8.74 10.70 10.05
N LEU A 140 9.57 11.00 11.03
CA LEU A 140 10.96 11.39 10.77
C LEU A 140 11.75 10.28 10.07
N TYR A 141 11.51 9.02 10.43
CA TYR A 141 12.11 7.87 9.75
C TYR A 141 11.65 7.75 8.29
N LEU A 142 10.34 7.97 8.01
CA LEU A 142 9.82 7.97 6.64
C LEU A 142 10.43 9.10 5.81
N ILE A 143 10.54 10.32 6.36
CA ILE A 143 11.18 11.47 5.70
C ILE A 143 12.62 11.13 5.33
N ASP A 144 13.42 10.67 6.29
CA ASP A 144 14.81 10.26 6.06
C ASP A 144 14.93 9.19 4.95
N SER A 145 14.00 8.24 4.92
CA SER A 145 13.97 7.19 3.89
C SER A 145 13.67 7.73 2.48
N ILE A 146 12.78 8.72 2.36
CA ILE A 146 12.45 9.40 1.11
C ILE A 146 13.64 10.22 0.62
N GLU A 147 14.21 11.06 1.50
CA GLU A 147 15.32 11.96 1.19
C GLU A 147 16.59 11.20 0.80
N LYS A 148 16.92 10.10 1.47
CA LYS A 148 18.05 9.23 1.13
C LYS A 148 17.98 8.64 -0.26
N LYS A 149 16.77 8.46 -0.79
CA LYS A 149 16.53 7.98 -2.16
C LYS A 149 16.45 9.12 -3.18
N GLY A 150 16.50 10.38 -2.74
CA GLY A 150 16.42 11.56 -3.60
C GLY A 150 15.01 11.90 -4.07
N TYR A 151 13.98 11.33 -3.44
CA TYR A 151 12.58 11.61 -3.76
C TYR A 151 12.03 12.80 -2.97
N THR A 152 10.95 13.35 -3.49
CA THR A 152 10.18 14.46 -2.91
C THR A 152 8.71 14.04 -2.78
N ARG A 153 7.88 14.89 -2.19
CA ARG A 153 6.44 14.66 -2.08
C ARG A 153 5.72 14.50 -3.44
N ASP A 154 6.32 14.97 -4.52
CA ASP A 154 5.70 14.91 -5.86
C ASP A 154 5.94 13.55 -6.55
N ASP A 155 6.77 12.71 -5.96
CA ASP A 155 7.19 11.43 -6.52
C ASP A 155 6.34 10.24 -6.07
N PHE A 156 5.42 10.41 -5.13
CA PHE A 156 4.57 9.34 -4.62
C PHE A 156 3.16 9.83 -4.27
N PHE A 157 2.25 8.89 -4.14
CA PHE A 157 0.92 9.16 -3.61
C PHE A 157 0.48 8.07 -2.63
N ILE A 158 0.03 8.48 -1.46
CA ILE A 158 -0.47 7.59 -0.40
C ILE A 158 -1.96 7.84 -0.20
N TYR A 159 -2.78 6.79 -0.33
CA TYR A 159 -4.19 6.82 0.03
C TYR A 159 -4.42 5.96 1.28
N ALA A 160 -4.33 6.58 2.44
CA ALA A 160 -4.38 5.93 3.74
C ALA A 160 -5.80 5.92 4.31
N MET A 161 -6.25 4.80 4.88
CA MET A 161 -7.62 4.64 5.35
C MET A 161 -7.72 3.79 6.62
N THR A 162 -8.68 4.15 7.48
CA THR A 162 -9.07 3.36 8.65
C THR A 162 -10.52 3.68 9.05
N GLY A 163 -11.04 3.02 10.08
CA GLY A 163 -12.39 3.25 10.61
C GLY A 163 -12.37 3.73 12.05
N THR A 164 -13.38 4.50 12.47
CA THR A 164 -13.44 5.03 13.84
C THR A 164 -13.64 3.97 14.94
N LEU A 165 -14.05 2.75 14.58
CA LEU A 165 -14.20 1.60 15.48
C LEU A 165 -13.15 0.51 15.19
N ASP A 166 -12.11 0.86 14.42
CA ASP A 166 -11.00 -0.02 14.10
C ASP A 166 -9.94 0.04 15.20
N MET A 167 -9.35 -1.10 15.54
CA MET A 167 -8.28 -1.19 16.53
C MET A 167 -7.04 -0.39 16.12
N ALA A 168 -6.79 -0.21 14.83
CA ALA A 168 -5.68 0.57 14.28
C ALA A 168 -5.95 2.08 14.24
N TYR A 169 -7.17 2.54 14.56
CA TYR A 169 -7.58 3.93 14.39
C TYR A 169 -6.66 4.92 15.12
N GLN A 170 -6.38 4.66 16.39
CA GLN A 170 -5.57 5.58 17.21
C GLN A 170 -4.14 5.68 16.69
N GLY A 171 -3.47 4.55 16.45
CA GLY A 171 -2.09 4.52 15.98
C GLY A 171 -1.93 5.16 14.60
N MET A 172 -2.78 4.77 13.66
CA MET A 172 -2.74 5.31 12.31
C MET A 172 -3.09 6.81 12.27
N THR A 173 -4.09 7.24 13.04
CA THR A 173 -4.46 8.66 13.14
C THR A 173 -3.31 9.48 13.73
N ALA A 174 -2.68 9.02 14.80
CA ALA A 174 -1.56 9.70 15.41
C ALA A 174 -0.38 9.85 14.43
N GLN A 175 -0.08 8.82 13.63
CA GLN A 175 0.92 8.90 12.57
C GLN A 175 0.53 9.96 11.52
N MET A 176 -0.73 10.00 11.08
CA MET A 176 -1.19 11.01 10.10
C MET A 176 -1.14 12.43 10.68
N GLU A 177 -1.52 12.63 11.94
CA GLU A 177 -1.41 13.94 12.60
C GLU A 177 0.06 14.38 12.77
N ALA A 178 0.97 13.43 13.01
CA ALA A 178 2.40 13.72 12.99
C ALA A 178 2.86 14.16 11.57
N ALA A 179 2.44 13.44 10.53
CA ALA A 179 2.80 13.76 9.14
C ALA A 179 2.35 15.16 8.70
N LYS A 180 1.20 15.66 9.19
CA LYS A 180 0.71 17.02 8.89
C LYS A 180 1.66 18.13 9.33
N ARG A 181 2.58 17.86 10.26
CA ARG A 181 3.59 18.84 10.70
C ARG A 181 4.74 19.02 9.69
N TYR A 182 4.79 18.18 8.67
CA TYR A 182 5.84 18.17 7.64
C TYR A 182 5.24 18.32 6.23
N PRO A 183 4.59 19.46 5.92
CA PRO A 183 3.87 19.64 4.65
C PRO A 183 4.80 19.68 3.43
N ASP A 184 6.09 19.92 3.62
CA ASP A 184 7.08 19.87 2.55
C ASP A 184 7.31 18.45 2.04
N MET A 185 6.99 17.43 2.86
CA MET A 185 7.10 16.03 2.47
C MET A 185 5.72 15.35 2.38
N PHE A 186 4.80 15.65 3.28
CA PHE A 186 3.46 15.06 3.33
C PHE A 186 2.38 16.13 3.19
N LEU A 187 2.11 16.53 1.96
CA LEU A 187 1.02 17.47 1.66
C LEU A 187 -0.30 16.70 1.63
N PHE A 188 -1.18 17.01 2.59
CA PHE A 188 -2.50 16.40 2.63
C PHE A 188 -3.44 17.01 1.61
N GLY A 189 -4.01 16.17 0.75
CA GLY A 189 -4.95 16.54 -0.30
C GLY A 189 -6.06 15.51 -0.46
N LYS A 190 -6.94 15.74 -1.43
CA LYS A 190 -8.02 14.81 -1.76
C LYS A 190 -7.58 13.77 -2.80
N ASP A 191 -6.60 14.12 -3.60
CA ASP A 191 -6.08 13.36 -4.73
C ASP A 191 -4.60 13.73 -4.98
N GLN A 192 -3.97 13.06 -5.92
CA GLN A 192 -2.57 13.32 -6.27
C GLN A 192 -2.31 14.68 -6.93
N GLN A 193 -3.35 15.42 -7.35
CA GLN A 193 -3.21 16.78 -7.89
C GLN A 193 -3.16 17.81 -6.76
N THR A 194 -3.72 17.51 -5.62
CA THR A 194 -3.84 18.41 -4.47
C THR A 194 -2.94 18.05 -3.29
N GLY A 195 -2.32 16.86 -3.31
CA GLY A 195 -1.41 16.44 -2.26
C GLY A 195 -0.71 15.11 -2.54
N SER A 196 0.27 14.79 -1.72
CA SER A 196 0.99 13.51 -1.75
C SER A 196 0.36 12.43 -0.87
N ILE A 197 -0.56 12.84 0.01
CA ILE A 197 -1.25 11.92 0.92
C ILE A 197 -2.71 12.31 1.08
N CYS A 198 -3.59 11.33 0.94
CA CYS A 198 -5.00 11.41 1.31
C CYS A 198 -5.23 10.50 2.52
N TYR A 199 -5.86 11.02 3.57
CA TYR A 199 -6.23 10.22 4.73
C TYR A 199 -7.71 10.28 4.99
N ASN A 200 -8.38 9.15 4.92
CA ASN A 200 -9.82 9.02 5.13
C ASN A 200 -10.13 8.10 6.32
N VAL A 201 -11.07 8.55 7.15
CA VAL A 201 -11.57 7.80 8.30
C VAL A 201 -13.04 7.51 8.11
N LEU A 202 -13.36 6.23 7.97
CA LEU A 202 -14.76 5.79 7.83
C LEU A 202 -15.45 5.77 9.20
N ARG A 203 -16.48 6.59 9.34
CA ARG A 203 -17.31 6.57 10.56
C ARG A 203 -17.99 5.22 10.73
N GLY A 204 -17.79 4.58 11.88
CA GLY A 204 -18.32 3.25 12.19
C GLY A 204 -17.55 2.09 11.52
N GLY A 205 -16.51 2.36 10.73
CA GLY A 205 -15.65 1.33 10.16
C GLY A 205 -14.93 0.51 11.22
N GLN A 206 -14.89 -0.79 11.03
CA GLN A 206 -14.32 -1.78 11.95
C GLN A 206 -13.20 -2.56 11.27
N HIS A 207 -12.40 -3.27 12.04
CA HIS A 207 -11.28 -4.10 11.55
C HIS A 207 -11.75 -5.40 10.90
N THR A 208 -12.42 -5.30 9.74
CA THR A 208 -12.95 -6.46 9.01
C THR A 208 -12.73 -6.35 7.50
N LEU A 209 -12.70 -7.50 6.80
CA LEU A 209 -12.57 -7.56 5.34
C LEU A 209 -13.67 -6.80 4.59
N GLY A 210 -14.88 -6.71 5.14
CA GLY A 210 -15.97 -5.95 4.53
C GLY A 210 -15.61 -4.47 4.38
N PHE A 211 -14.99 -3.88 5.41
CA PHE A 211 -14.50 -2.50 5.35
C PHE A 211 -13.24 -2.36 4.49
N CYS A 212 -12.38 -3.39 4.44
CA CYS A 212 -11.25 -3.41 3.50
C CYS A 212 -11.72 -3.22 2.05
N TYR A 213 -12.79 -3.91 1.62
CA TYR A 213 -13.35 -3.71 0.27
C TYR A 213 -13.85 -2.28 0.05
N TRP A 214 -14.46 -1.68 1.06
CA TRP A 214 -14.86 -0.27 1.01
C TRP A 214 -13.66 0.66 0.82
N TYR A 215 -12.55 0.40 1.53
CA TYR A 215 -11.32 1.18 1.37
C TYR A 215 -10.73 1.05 -0.03
N VAL A 216 -10.64 -0.17 -0.57
CA VAL A 216 -10.16 -0.42 -1.94
C VAL A 216 -11.01 0.32 -2.96
N TYR A 217 -12.35 0.26 -2.83
CA TYR A 217 -13.28 0.96 -3.72
C TYR A 217 -13.02 2.47 -3.76
N HIS A 218 -12.73 3.08 -2.62
CA HIS A 218 -12.50 4.52 -2.53
C HIS A 218 -11.08 4.96 -2.91
N ALA A 219 -10.10 4.09 -2.86
CA ALA A 219 -8.71 4.42 -3.18
C ALA A 219 -8.36 4.26 -4.67
N LEU A 220 -8.80 3.17 -5.29
CA LEU A 220 -8.41 2.81 -6.66
C LEU A 220 -8.71 3.90 -7.71
N PRO A 221 -9.83 4.65 -7.66
CA PRO A 221 -10.10 5.72 -8.62
C PRO A 221 -9.08 6.86 -8.64
N TYR A 222 -8.28 6.99 -7.57
CA TYR A 222 -7.28 8.05 -7.44
C TYR A 222 -5.88 7.63 -7.91
N PHE A 223 -5.69 6.35 -8.26
CA PHE A 223 -4.45 5.87 -8.81
C PHE A 223 -4.45 6.01 -10.33
N TRP A 224 -3.30 6.33 -10.90
CA TRP A 224 -3.09 6.53 -12.34
C TRP A 224 -3.99 7.60 -12.99
N THR A 225 -4.57 8.50 -12.22
CA THR A 225 -5.28 9.67 -12.77
C THR A 225 -4.28 10.63 -13.41
N LYS A 226 -4.61 11.10 -14.61
CA LYS A 226 -3.81 12.07 -15.38
C LYS A 226 -3.98 13.47 -14.83
#